data_ff971578db63a77c62e7a982561a837b
#
_entry.id   ff971578db63a77c62e7a982561a837b
#
_cell.length_a   1.000
_cell.length_b   1.000
_cell.length_c   1.000
_cell.angle_alpha   90.00
_cell.angle_beta   90.00
_cell.angle_gamma   90.00
#
_symmetry.space_group_name_H-M   'P 1'
#
loop_
_entity.id
_entity.type
_entity.pdbx_description
1 polymer ?
#
loop_
_entity_poly.entity_id
_entity_poly.type
_entity_poly.pdbx_seq_one_letter_code
_entity_poly.pdbx_strand_id
1 'polypeptide(L)'
;MTDMSLLGFMEHLAGFTLRLEHEEHKALEHAAKVIQTEAKREIGTYQGDAGPFAAWQELADSTKADRVRQGFSANDPLLRTGEMRDSIEYTLGHHEAAIGSNSDIAVWQELGTEKIPARSFLGGAAMRKAHVVAEILGVSAVQALVGPRVRIPISQD
;
A
#
# COMPACT_ATOMS: atom_id res chain seq x y z
N MET A 1 9.37 -45.46 -3.27
CA MET A 1 8.55 -44.47 -4.04
C MET A 1 7.10 -44.88 -3.83
N THR A 2 6.32 -44.03 -3.18
CA THR A 2 4.88 -44.26 -3.06
C THR A 2 4.26 -43.77 -4.37
N ASP A 3 3.79 -44.73 -5.20
CA ASP A 3 3.04 -44.43 -6.39
C ASP A 3 1.72 -43.77 -6.00
N MET A 4 1.57 -42.51 -6.32
CA MET A 4 0.33 -41.77 -6.06
C MET A 4 -0.68 -42.16 -7.14
N SER A 5 -1.86 -42.61 -6.73
CA SER A 5 -2.93 -42.90 -7.69
C SER A 5 -3.36 -41.61 -8.43
N LEU A 6 -3.96 -41.73 -9.61
CA LEU A 6 -4.48 -40.55 -10.36
C LEU A 6 -5.47 -39.75 -9.50
N LEU A 7 -6.34 -40.42 -8.73
CA LEU A 7 -7.27 -39.76 -7.84
C LEU A 7 -6.55 -38.99 -6.73
N GLY A 8 -5.55 -39.62 -6.08
CA GLY A 8 -4.72 -38.94 -5.06
C GLY A 8 -3.95 -37.74 -5.63
N PHE A 9 -3.50 -37.81 -6.88
CA PHE A 9 -2.89 -36.68 -7.55
C PHE A 9 -3.88 -35.54 -7.78
N MET A 10 -5.10 -35.84 -8.23
CA MET A 10 -6.17 -34.85 -8.42
C MET A 10 -6.57 -34.19 -7.10
N GLU A 11 -6.70 -34.94 -6.01
CA GLU A 11 -6.98 -34.41 -4.68
C GLU A 11 -5.85 -33.50 -4.18
N HIS A 12 -4.60 -33.90 -4.44
CA HIS A 12 -3.43 -33.07 -4.09
C HIS A 12 -3.42 -31.74 -4.85
N LEU A 13 -3.71 -31.77 -6.15
CA LEU A 13 -3.80 -30.55 -6.96
C LEU A 13 -4.94 -29.64 -6.50
N ALA A 14 -6.12 -30.17 -6.24
CA ALA A 14 -7.25 -29.40 -5.73
C ALA A 14 -6.90 -28.75 -4.37
N GLY A 15 -6.28 -29.50 -3.47
CA GLY A 15 -5.82 -28.95 -2.19
C GLY A 15 -4.73 -27.89 -2.33
N PHE A 16 -3.85 -28.01 -3.34
CA PHE A 16 -2.85 -26.99 -3.66
C PHE A 16 -3.49 -25.68 -4.14
N THR A 17 -4.45 -25.77 -5.06
CA THR A 17 -5.17 -24.59 -5.59
C THR A 17 -5.85 -23.81 -4.45
N LEU A 18 -6.57 -24.49 -3.57
CA LEU A 18 -7.22 -23.85 -2.41
C LEU A 18 -6.22 -23.17 -1.46
N ARG A 19 -5.06 -23.79 -1.25
CA ARG A 19 -4.01 -23.17 -0.43
C ARG A 19 -3.42 -21.95 -1.11
N LEU A 20 -3.20 -21.99 -2.43
CA LEU A 20 -2.67 -20.89 -3.20
C LEU A 20 -3.59 -19.68 -3.12
N GLU A 21 -4.89 -19.84 -3.36
CA GLU A 21 -5.89 -18.77 -3.23
C GLU A 21 -5.92 -18.16 -1.83
N HIS A 22 -5.84 -18.99 -0.80
CA HIS A 22 -5.87 -18.54 0.58
C HIS A 22 -4.61 -17.74 0.96
N GLU A 23 -3.42 -18.21 0.59
CA GLU A 23 -2.16 -17.52 0.86
C GLU A 23 -2.04 -16.23 0.03
N GLU A 24 -2.51 -16.24 -1.22
CA GLU A 24 -2.58 -15.06 -2.07
C GLU A 24 -3.46 -13.97 -1.44
N HIS A 25 -4.67 -14.32 -0.99
CA HIS A 25 -5.59 -13.36 -0.38
C HIS A 25 -4.99 -12.71 0.87
N LYS A 26 -4.35 -13.49 1.72
CA LYS A 26 -3.63 -12.95 2.89
C LYS A 26 -2.47 -12.04 2.51
N ALA A 27 -1.72 -12.42 1.48
CA ALA A 27 -0.59 -11.63 1.01
C ALA A 27 -1.05 -10.29 0.42
N LEU A 28 -2.12 -10.30 -0.38
CA LEU A 28 -2.74 -9.08 -0.91
C LEU A 28 -3.24 -8.16 0.20
N GLU A 29 -3.90 -8.71 1.22
CA GLU A 29 -4.33 -7.92 2.36
C GLU A 29 -3.15 -7.30 3.12
N HIS A 30 -2.10 -8.10 3.38
CA HIS A 30 -0.90 -7.61 4.06
C HIS A 30 -0.20 -6.52 3.25
N ALA A 31 0.00 -6.73 1.96
CA ALA A 31 0.60 -5.74 1.06
C ALA A 31 -0.22 -4.43 1.02
N ALA A 32 -1.55 -4.54 0.92
CA ALA A 32 -2.44 -3.38 0.95
C ALA A 32 -2.32 -2.60 2.26
N LYS A 33 -2.28 -3.27 3.41
CA LYS A 33 -2.08 -2.65 4.74
C LYS A 33 -0.73 -1.95 4.86
N VAL A 34 0.33 -2.54 4.31
CA VAL A 34 1.68 -1.93 4.31
C VAL A 34 1.66 -0.62 3.53
N ILE A 35 1.10 -0.61 2.32
CA ILE A 35 1.02 0.60 1.49
C ILE A 35 0.10 1.64 2.14
N GLN A 36 -1.08 1.24 2.63
CA GLN A 36 -2.02 2.14 3.30
C GLN A 36 -1.38 2.82 4.53
N THR A 37 -0.69 2.04 5.35
CA THR A 37 -0.01 2.54 6.55
C THR A 37 1.07 3.55 6.18
N GLU A 38 1.87 3.25 5.17
CA GLU A 38 2.91 4.16 4.68
C GLU A 38 2.29 5.44 4.12
N ALA A 39 1.27 5.36 3.28
CA ALA A 39 0.58 6.53 2.73
C ALA A 39 0.00 7.44 3.84
N LYS A 40 -0.59 6.87 4.87
CA LYS A 40 -1.08 7.62 6.03
C LYS A 40 0.06 8.26 6.83
N ARG A 41 1.20 7.58 6.96
CA ARG A 41 2.39 8.05 7.68
C ARG A 41 3.07 9.23 6.98
N GLU A 42 3.05 9.25 5.66
CA GLU A 42 3.66 10.31 4.85
C GLU A 42 2.94 11.68 5.02
N ILE A 43 1.65 11.66 5.30
CA ILE A 43 0.83 12.87 5.47
C ILE A 43 1.27 13.63 6.72
N GLY A 44 1.62 14.89 6.55
CA GLY A 44 2.15 15.76 7.59
C GLY A 44 3.67 15.97 7.54
N THR A 45 4.38 15.22 6.70
CA THR A 45 5.84 15.31 6.57
C THR A 45 6.25 15.35 5.09
N TYR A 46 7.13 16.28 4.74
CA TYR A 46 7.63 16.37 3.36
C TYR A 46 8.37 15.10 2.97
N GLN A 47 8.09 14.63 1.75
CA GLN A 47 8.67 13.42 1.21
C GLN A 47 9.69 13.73 0.12
N GLY A 48 10.78 12.95 0.09
CA GLY A 48 11.75 12.97 -1.01
C GLY A 48 11.23 12.24 -2.25
N ASP A 49 12.09 12.18 -3.28
CA ASP A 49 11.79 11.42 -4.51
C ASP A 49 11.50 9.95 -4.23
N ALA A 50 10.58 9.37 -5.00
CA ALA A 50 10.26 7.95 -4.96
C ALA A 50 9.95 7.43 -6.37
N GLY A 51 10.91 6.78 -7.00
CA GLY A 51 10.76 6.31 -8.38
C GLY A 51 10.42 7.47 -9.35
N PRO A 52 9.29 7.43 -10.06
CA PRO A 52 8.88 8.49 -10.97
C PRO A 52 8.29 9.73 -10.26
N PHE A 53 8.06 9.65 -8.94
CA PHE A 53 7.43 10.71 -8.16
C PHE A 53 8.48 11.65 -7.58
N ALA A 54 8.37 12.95 -7.91
CA ALA A 54 9.28 13.97 -7.40
C ALA A 54 9.04 14.28 -5.93
N ALA A 55 10.06 14.80 -5.26
CA ALA A 55 9.97 15.32 -3.89
C ALA A 55 8.84 16.35 -3.75
N TRP A 56 8.18 16.34 -2.60
CA TRP A 56 7.07 17.25 -2.34
C TRP A 56 7.56 18.68 -2.18
N GLN A 57 7.02 19.56 -3.01
CA GLN A 57 7.29 20.99 -2.91
C GLN A 57 6.69 21.55 -1.61
N GLU A 58 7.36 22.54 -1.04
CA GLU A 58 6.86 23.24 0.14
C GLU A 58 5.50 23.91 -0.12
N LEU A 59 4.75 24.08 0.94
CA LEU A 59 3.51 24.85 0.92
C LEU A 59 3.84 26.32 0.64
N ALA A 60 3.06 26.97 -0.21
CA ALA A 60 3.19 28.40 -0.46
C ALA A 60 2.98 29.20 0.84
N ASP A 61 3.67 30.33 0.97
CA ASP A 61 3.58 31.17 2.18
C ASP A 61 2.15 31.65 2.45
N SER A 62 1.38 31.92 1.39
CA SER A 62 -0.05 32.24 1.51
C SER A 62 -0.87 31.10 2.10
N THR A 63 -0.54 29.86 1.74
CA THR A 63 -1.18 28.67 2.31
C THR A 63 -0.81 28.49 3.76
N LYS A 64 0.47 28.67 4.12
CA LYS A 64 0.96 28.60 5.50
C LYS A 64 0.25 29.64 6.37
N ALA A 65 0.15 30.88 5.90
CA ALA A 65 -0.53 31.97 6.60
C ALA A 65 -2.04 31.71 6.78
N ASP A 66 -2.71 31.20 5.74
CA ASP A 66 -4.13 30.83 5.83
C ASP A 66 -4.38 29.72 6.85
N ARG A 67 -3.51 28.71 6.90
CA ARG A 67 -3.59 27.61 7.86
C ARG A 67 -3.49 28.12 9.29
N VAL A 68 -2.51 28.97 9.58
CA VAL A 68 -2.32 29.59 10.92
C VAL A 68 -3.54 30.42 11.31
N ARG A 69 -4.07 31.24 10.40
CA ARG A 69 -5.27 32.06 10.63
C ARG A 69 -6.49 31.20 11.00
N GLN A 70 -6.55 29.98 10.48
CA GLN A 70 -7.63 29.03 10.78
C GLN A 70 -7.32 28.08 11.94
N GLY A 71 -6.21 28.28 12.66
CA GLY A 71 -5.84 27.50 13.84
C GLY A 71 -5.18 26.16 13.55
N PHE A 72 -4.67 25.96 12.34
CA PHE A 72 -3.94 24.75 11.96
C PHE A 72 -2.42 24.98 11.96
N SER A 73 -1.65 23.89 12.02
CA SER A 73 -0.20 23.93 11.83
C SER A 73 0.16 24.54 10.46
N ALA A 74 1.17 25.42 10.46
CA ALA A 74 1.58 26.12 9.26
C ALA A 74 2.14 25.19 8.18
N ASN A 75 2.90 24.17 8.56
CA ASN A 75 3.82 23.49 7.63
C ASN A 75 3.74 21.97 7.65
N ASP A 76 2.58 21.40 7.93
CA ASP A 76 2.32 19.97 7.82
C ASP A 76 1.65 19.67 6.47
N PRO A 77 2.41 19.26 5.42
CA PRO A 77 1.85 19.05 4.09
C PRO A 77 0.77 17.98 4.11
N LEU A 78 -0.32 18.21 3.38
CA LEU A 78 -1.50 17.32 3.28
C LEU A 78 -2.29 17.14 4.56
N LEU A 79 -1.75 17.48 5.73
CA LEU A 79 -2.39 17.33 7.02
C LEU A 79 -3.01 18.66 7.48
N ARG A 80 -4.33 18.79 7.37
CA ARG A 80 -5.09 19.94 7.90
C ARG A 80 -6.02 19.48 9.03
N THR A 81 -7.10 18.80 8.70
CA THR A 81 -8.04 18.21 9.67
C THR A 81 -7.76 16.74 9.95
N GLY A 82 -7.03 16.06 9.07
CA GLY A 82 -6.81 14.61 9.11
C GLY A 82 -7.84 13.81 8.29
N GLU A 83 -8.95 14.41 7.85
CA GLU A 83 -10.00 13.71 7.11
C GLU A 83 -9.49 13.01 5.85
N MET A 84 -8.63 13.68 5.06
CA MET A 84 -8.04 13.06 3.87
C MET A 84 -7.16 11.86 4.22
N ARG A 85 -6.34 11.94 5.27
CA ARG A 85 -5.52 10.82 5.76
C ARG A 85 -6.41 9.66 6.20
N ASP A 86 -7.47 9.97 6.93
CA ASP A 86 -8.35 8.95 7.52
C ASP A 86 -9.23 8.29 6.44
N SER A 87 -9.49 8.98 5.31
CA SER A 87 -10.21 8.46 4.16
C SER A 87 -9.42 7.47 3.29
N ILE A 88 -8.11 7.27 3.55
CA ILE A 88 -7.32 6.29 2.81
C ILE A 88 -7.72 4.89 3.26
N GLU A 89 -8.30 4.13 2.33
CA GLU A 89 -8.78 2.77 2.57
C GLU A 89 -8.20 1.81 1.54
N TYR A 90 -8.38 0.52 1.76
CA TYR A 90 -8.10 -0.51 0.75
C TYR A 90 -9.30 -1.43 0.57
N THR A 91 -9.40 -2.00 -0.61
CA THR A 91 -10.37 -3.04 -0.94
C THR A 91 -9.64 -4.23 -1.56
N LEU A 92 -10.18 -5.43 -1.33
CA LEU A 92 -9.64 -6.66 -1.88
C LEU A 92 -10.60 -7.22 -2.93
N GLY A 93 -10.07 -7.50 -4.10
CA GLY A 93 -10.70 -8.31 -5.13
C GLY A 93 -10.20 -9.76 -5.09
N HIS A 94 -10.50 -10.54 -6.13
CA HIS A 94 -10.12 -11.95 -6.20
C HIS A 94 -8.59 -12.12 -6.27
N HIS A 95 -7.93 -11.38 -7.15
CA HIS A 95 -6.48 -11.41 -7.38
C HIS A 95 -5.85 -10.02 -7.34
N GLU A 96 -6.50 -9.08 -6.68
CA GLU A 96 -6.05 -7.69 -6.65
C GLU A 96 -6.37 -7.03 -5.31
N ALA A 97 -5.62 -5.99 -5.00
CA ALA A 97 -5.91 -5.06 -3.93
C ALA A 97 -5.85 -3.64 -4.48
N ALA A 98 -6.85 -2.83 -4.17
CA ALA A 98 -6.86 -1.42 -4.48
C ALA A 98 -6.72 -0.59 -3.21
N ILE A 99 -5.83 0.39 -3.20
CA ILE A 99 -5.63 1.35 -2.12
C ILE A 99 -5.95 2.73 -2.66
N GLY A 100 -6.76 3.49 -1.95
CA GLY A 100 -7.18 4.79 -2.43
C GLY A 100 -7.98 5.57 -1.41
N SER A 101 -8.57 6.66 -1.86
CA SER A 101 -9.44 7.53 -1.09
C SER A 101 -10.63 7.95 -1.97
N ASN A 102 -11.78 8.12 -1.35
CA ASN A 102 -12.98 8.68 -1.99
C ASN A 102 -13.04 10.22 -1.92
N SER A 103 -11.97 10.86 -1.44
CA SER A 103 -11.88 12.32 -1.33
C SER A 103 -11.34 12.94 -2.61
N ASP A 104 -12.05 13.92 -3.19
CA ASP A 104 -11.56 14.71 -4.32
C ASP A 104 -10.26 15.43 -4.00
N ILE A 105 -10.07 15.85 -2.74
CA ILE A 105 -8.83 16.49 -2.27
C ILE A 105 -7.65 15.53 -2.44
N ALA A 106 -7.84 14.24 -2.15
CA ALA A 106 -6.81 13.23 -2.32
C ALA A 106 -6.37 13.12 -3.79
N VAL A 107 -7.31 13.15 -4.73
CA VAL A 107 -7.01 13.14 -6.17
C VAL A 107 -6.19 14.35 -6.58
N TRP A 108 -6.60 15.56 -6.14
CA TRP A 108 -5.87 16.80 -6.46
C TRP A 108 -4.47 16.83 -5.85
N GLN A 109 -4.27 16.28 -4.69
CA GLN A 109 -2.95 16.21 -4.06
C GLN A 109 -2.07 15.14 -4.71
N GLU A 110 -2.62 13.99 -5.05
CA GLU A 110 -1.88 12.90 -5.71
C GLU A 110 -1.39 13.30 -7.09
N LEU A 111 -2.28 13.85 -7.92
CA LEU A 111 -2.00 14.14 -9.32
C LEU A 111 -1.54 15.58 -9.56
N GLY A 112 -1.82 16.49 -8.63
CA GLY A 112 -1.66 17.91 -8.82
C GLY A 112 -2.77 18.53 -9.69
N THR A 113 -2.75 19.85 -9.78
CA THR A 113 -3.62 20.65 -10.66
C THR A 113 -2.78 21.77 -11.24
N GLU A 114 -3.35 22.61 -12.09
CA GLU A 114 -2.66 23.82 -12.60
C GLU A 114 -2.12 24.75 -11.49
N LYS A 115 -2.74 24.70 -10.30
CA LYS A 115 -2.41 25.58 -9.15
C LYS A 115 -1.77 24.85 -7.98
N ILE A 116 -1.88 23.52 -7.93
CA ILE A 116 -1.41 22.69 -6.82
C ILE A 116 -0.36 21.73 -7.35
N PRO A 117 0.90 21.80 -6.89
CA PRO A 117 1.91 20.83 -7.27
C PRO A 117 1.52 19.44 -6.75
N ALA A 118 1.78 18.42 -7.57
CA ALA A 118 1.55 17.03 -7.17
C ALA A 118 2.36 16.68 -5.92
N ARG A 119 1.71 16.03 -4.98
CA ARG A 119 2.31 15.40 -3.79
C ARG A 119 1.80 13.98 -3.71
N SER A 120 2.41 13.12 -4.54
CA SER A 120 2.00 11.72 -4.63
C SER A 120 2.28 11.01 -3.31
N PHE A 121 1.24 10.72 -2.56
CA PHE A 121 1.30 10.01 -1.28
C PHE A 121 0.90 8.52 -1.45
N LEU A 122 0.02 8.18 -2.37
CA LEU A 122 -0.32 6.78 -2.68
C LEU A 122 0.76 6.13 -3.54
N GLY A 123 1.09 6.75 -4.68
CA GLY A 123 2.13 6.26 -5.57
C GLY A 123 3.51 6.28 -4.90
N GLY A 124 3.83 7.34 -4.16
CA GLY A 124 5.07 7.46 -3.40
C GLY A 124 5.21 6.35 -2.35
N ALA A 125 4.17 6.12 -1.55
CA ALA A 125 4.15 5.03 -0.56
C ALA A 125 4.31 3.65 -1.20
N ALA A 126 3.60 3.40 -2.32
CA ALA A 126 3.72 2.14 -3.05
C ALA A 126 5.16 1.91 -3.55
N MET A 127 5.81 2.94 -4.09
CA MET A 127 7.21 2.85 -4.54
C MET A 127 8.18 2.60 -3.38
N ARG A 128 8.03 3.30 -2.26
CA ARG A 128 8.90 3.12 -1.08
C ARG A 128 8.77 1.73 -0.47
N LYS A 129 7.57 1.12 -0.55
CA LYS A 129 7.29 -0.22 -0.01
C LYS A 129 7.32 -1.32 -1.05
N ALA A 130 7.70 -1.04 -2.29
CA ALA A 130 7.69 -2.02 -3.39
C ALA A 130 8.49 -3.30 -3.06
N HIS A 131 9.66 -3.16 -2.41
CA HIS A 131 10.47 -4.31 -2.01
C HIS A 131 9.80 -5.16 -0.94
N VAL A 132 9.15 -4.54 0.07
CA VAL A 132 8.40 -5.26 1.12
C VAL A 132 7.21 -5.99 0.51
N VAL A 133 6.48 -5.34 -0.39
CA VAL A 133 5.35 -5.95 -1.11
C VAL A 133 5.81 -7.16 -1.94
N ALA A 134 6.93 -7.02 -2.67
CA ALA A 134 7.49 -8.12 -3.45
C ALA A 134 7.91 -9.31 -2.55
N GLU A 135 8.47 -9.05 -1.38
CA GLU A 135 8.83 -10.07 -0.40
C GLU A 135 7.58 -10.79 0.15
N ILE A 136 6.55 -10.03 0.55
CA ILE A 136 5.28 -10.59 1.03
C ILE A 136 4.68 -11.55 -0.01
N LEU A 137 4.58 -11.13 -1.26
CA LEU A 137 4.01 -11.93 -2.35
C LEU A 137 4.89 -13.15 -2.66
N GLY A 138 6.21 -13.00 -2.67
CA GLY A 138 7.15 -14.10 -2.90
C GLY A 138 7.10 -15.16 -1.80
N VAL A 139 7.07 -14.76 -0.53
CA VAL A 139 6.94 -15.67 0.61
C VAL A 139 5.61 -16.43 0.56
N SER A 140 4.51 -15.74 0.23
CA SER A 140 3.19 -16.36 0.10
C SER A 140 3.17 -17.45 -0.97
N ALA A 141 3.76 -17.19 -2.15
CA ALA A 141 3.86 -18.16 -3.22
C ALA A 141 4.65 -19.42 -2.78
N VAL A 142 5.78 -19.24 -2.08
CA VAL A 142 6.56 -20.36 -1.56
C VAL A 142 5.79 -21.12 -0.49
N GLN A 143 5.09 -20.46 0.43
CA GLN A 143 4.26 -21.12 1.45
C GLN A 143 3.13 -21.96 0.84
N ALA A 144 2.51 -21.48 -0.24
CA ALA A 144 1.51 -22.25 -0.96
C ALA A 144 2.07 -23.56 -1.52
N LEU A 145 3.32 -23.54 -2.01
CA LEU A 145 4.01 -24.72 -2.56
C LEU A 145 4.44 -25.72 -1.48
N VAL A 146 5.07 -25.24 -0.40
CA VAL A 146 5.70 -26.11 0.61
C VAL A 146 4.76 -26.45 1.78
N GLY A 147 3.65 -25.73 1.89
CA GLY A 147 2.68 -25.88 2.97
C GLY A 147 3.08 -25.18 4.29
N PRO A 148 2.20 -25.19 5.30
CA PRO A 148 2.32 -24.31 6.49
C PRO A 148 3.42 -24.71 7.49
N ARG A 149 4.15 -25.77 7.25
CA ARG A 149 5.19 -26.27 8.16
C ARG A 149 6.50 -25.50 8.06
N VAL A 150 6.70 -24.71 7.00
CA VAL A 150 7.89 -23.90 6.79
C VAL A 150 7.55 -22.44 7.12
N ARG A 151 8.13 -21.92 8.20
CA ARG A 151 8.05 -20.48 8.51
C ARG A 151 9.18 -19.77 7.78
N ILE A 152 8.84 -18.92 6.84
CA ILE A 152 9.78 -18.03 6.17
C ILE A 152 9.72 -16.68 6.88
N PRO A 153 10.81 -16.20 7.49
CA PRO A 153 10.81 -14.90 8.15
C PRO A 153 10.67 -13.79 7.10
N ILE A 154 9.75 -12.86 7.32
CA ILE A 154 9.62 -11.63 6.53
C ILE A 154 10.43 -10.56 7.26
N SER A 155 11.34 -9.90 6.55
CA SER A 155 12.06 -8.73 7.09
C SER A 155 11.07 -7.61 7.41
N GLN A 156 11.24 -6.96 8.56
CA GLN A 156 10.36 -5.88 9.03
C GLN A 156 11.02 -4.50 8.92
N ASP A 157 12.02 -4.38 8.03
CA ASP A 157 12.74 -3.12 7.86
C ASP A 157 12.02 -2.11 6.97
#